data_115657a2c244fc5850f69c02797bb22c
#
_entry.id   115657a2c244fc5850f69c02797bb22c
#
_cell.length_a   1.000
_cell.length_b   1.000
_cell.length_c   1.000
_cell.angle_alpha   90.00
_cell.angle_beta   90.00
_cell.angle_gamma   90.00
#
_symmetry.space_group_name_H-M   'P 1'
#
loop_
_entity.id
_entity.type
_entity.pdbx_description
1 polymer ?
#
loop_
_entity_poly.entity_id
_entity_poly.type
_entity_poly.pdbx_seq_one_letter_code
_entity_poly.pdbx_strand_id
1 'polypeptide(L)'
;RYPWDWHADVGFATGYTPEERRKLVDVYMEKFKEVFGKYPTAIGSWFIDAYTLGYMYDKYGIVASCNCKDQIGTDGYTLWGGYWNQAYYPSRVNAYMPAQTREGQIPVPVFRMLGSDPIYQYDNCVGGALQGVISLEPVYGDSGGSRQWVEWFFRSMFEEPCLAFAYTQAGQENSFTWGSMEKGLDIQIPLLANRFRKGEIRVETLTRSGEWFRENFPVTPPTAVTALTDYREKDRKTVWYNSRYYRTNLLWEGGALCIRDIHMFDQRMESDYYRK
;
A
#
# COMPACT_ATOMS: atom_id res chain seq x y z
N ARG A 1 21.65 21.10 -5.53
CA ARG A 1 20.79 19.95 -5.30
C ARG A 1 21.07 19.35 -3.93
N TYR A 2 20.10 18.63 -3.36
CA TYR A 2 20.19 17.99 -2.05
C TYR A 2 21.25 16.88 -2.04
N PRO A 3 21.81 16.54 -0.87
CA PRO A 3 22.62 15.32 -0.75
C PRO A 3 21.79 14.12 -1.23
N TRP A 4 22.39 13.27 -2.05
CA TRP A 4 21.71 12.10 -2.57
C TRP A 4 21.38 11.11 -1.44
N ASP A 5 20.11 10.84 -1.25
CA ASP A 5 19.62 9.67 -0.53
C ASP A 5 19.18 8.63 -1.55
N TRP A 6 19.75 7.44 -1.47
CA TRP A 6 19.51 6.40 -2.48
C TRP A 6 18.02 6.05 -2.59
N HIS A 7 17.31 5.92 -1.47
CA HIS A 7 15.89 5.57 -1.48
C HIS A 7 15.03 6.73 -1.99
N ALA A 8 15.19 7.92 -1.43
CA ALA A 8 14.35 9.06 -1.78
C ALA A 8 14.65 9.59 -3.20
N ASP A 9 15.92 9.76 -3.53
CA ASP A 9 16.30 10.44 -4.77
C ASP A 9 16.31 9.50 -5.98
N VAL A 10 16.77 8.26 -5.81
CA VAL A 10 16.87 7.29 -6.90
C VAL A 10 15.64 6.39 -6.95
N GLY A 11 15.27 5.75 -5.83
CA GLY A 11 14.17 4.80 -5.78
C GLY A 11 12.79 5.44 -6.01
N PHE A 12 12.58 6.67 -5.55
CA PHE A 12 11.32 7.41 -5.71
C PHE A 12 11.40 8.51 -6.76
N ALA A 13 12.55 8.74 -7.33
CA ALA A 13 12.82 9.81 -8.30
C ALA A 13 12.52 11.23 -7.78
N THR A 14 12.41 11.45 -6.46
CA THR A 14 12.03 12.74 -5.88
C THR A 14 13.15 13.77 -5.93
N GLY A 15 14.41 13.35 -6.11
CA GLY A 15 15.55 14.25 -6.35
C GLY A 15 15.63 14.83 -7.76
N TYR A 16 14.72 14.42 -8.66
CA TYR A 16 14.65 14.91 -10.04
C TYR A 16 13.52 15.91 -10.22
N THR A 17 13.70 16.86 -11.14
CA THR A 17 12.63 17.78 -11.54
C THR A 17 11.49 17.02 -12.23
N PRO A 18 10.26 17.57 -12.30
CA PRO A 18 9.15 16.94 -13.03
C PRO A 18 9.48 16.55 -14.47
N GLU A 19 10.24 17.40 -15.19
CA GLU A 19 10.68 17.11 -16.57
C GLU A 19 11.67 15.96 -16.64
N GLU A 20 12.60 15.89 -15.69
CA GLU A 20 13.55 14.78 -15.59
C GLU A 20 12.83 13.47 -15.24
N ARG A 21 11.83 13.51 -14.33
CA ARG A 21 11.00 12.33 -14.02
C ARG A 21 10.26 11.81 -15.24
N ARG A 22 9.69 12.69 -16.10
CA ARG A 22 9.10 12.27 -17.39
C ARG A 22 10.10 11.53 -18.27
N LYS A 23 11.33 12.09 -18.42
CA LYS A 23 12.38 11.43 -19.20
C LYS A 23 12.75 10.07 -18.65
N LEU A 24 12.86 9.94 -17.33
CA LEU A 24 13.14 8.65 -16.68
C LEU A 24 12.02 7.65 -16.94
N VAL A 25 10.76 8.08 -16.82
CA VAL A 25 9.59 7.24 -17.17
C VAL A 25 9.66 6.81 -18.63
N ASP A 26 9.92 7.72 -19.56
CA ASP A 26 9.99 7.40 -21.00
C ASP A 26 11.09 6.36 -21.29
N VAL A 27 12.28 6.54 -20.73
CA VAL A 27 13.38 5.59 -20.91
C VAL A 27 13.01 4.21 -20.32
N TYR A 28 12.40 4.18 -19.15
CA TYR A 28 11.94 2.94 -18.52
C TYR A 28 10.88 2.23 -19.37
N MET A 29 9.87 2.96 -19.83
CA MET A 29 8.78 2.41 -20.62
C MET A 29 9.26 1.85 -21.97
N GLU A 30 10.13 2.58 -22.67
CA GLU A 30 10.71 2.11 -23.93
C GLU A 30 11.59 0.87 -23.69
N LYS A 31 12.39 0.86 -22.64
CA LYS A 31 13.22 -0.31 -22.30
C LYS A 31 12.37 -1.52 -21.93
N PHE A 32 11.30 -1.32 -21.17
CA PHE A 32 10.36 -2.38 -20.85
C PHE A 32 9.72 -2.96 -22.13
N LYS A 33 9.27 -2.09 -23.05
CA LYS A 33 8.71 -2.50 -24.33
C LYS A 33 9.72 -3.23 -25.21
N GLU A 34 10.97 -2.77 -25.24
CA GLU A 34 12.05 -3.46 -25.96
C GLU A 34 12.22 -4.91 -25.47
N VAL A 35 12.19 -5.11 -24.14
CA VAL A 35 12.42 -6.43 -23.53
C VAL A 35 11.17 -7.33 -23.62
N PHE A 36 9.97 -6.78 -23.37
CA PHE A 36 8.74 -7.56 -23.20
C PHE A 36 7.75 -7.42 -24.38
N GLY A 37 8.08 -6.64 -25.41
CA GLY A 37 7.25 -6.43 -26.59
C GLY A 37 6.03 -5.53 -26.39
N LYS A 38 5.78 -5.01 -25.19
CA LYS A 38 4.65 -4.15 -24.81
C LYS A 38 5.00 -3.24 -23.65
N TYR A 39 4.28 -2.15 -23.48
CA TYR A 39 4.36 -1.35 -22.25
C TYR A 39 3.74 -2.08 -21.06
N PRO A 40 4.21 -1.83 -19.82
CA PRO A 40 3.55 -2.32 -18.62
C PRO A 40 2.18 -1.63 -18.48
N THR A 41 1.19 -2.35 -17.97
CA THR A 41 -0.16 -1.82 -17.72
C THR A 41 -0.38 -1.44 -16.26
N ALA A 42 0.49 -1.91 -15.38
CA ALA A 42 0.52 -1.51 -13.98
C ALA A 42 1.97 -1.24 -13.57
N ILE A 43 2.15 -0.31 -12.65
CA ILE A 43 3.46 0.07 -12.13
C ILE A 43 3.35 0.34 -10.63
N GLY A 44 4.36 -0.05 -9.87
CA GLY A 44 4.41 0.19 -8.45
C GLY A 44 5.82 0.46 -7.96
N SER A 45 5.90 1.22 -6.88
CA SER A 45 7.11 1.49 -6.13
C SER A 45 6.71 1.77 -4.68
N TRP A 46 7.68 1.93 -3.79
CA TRP A 46 7.42 2.45 -2.44
C TRP A 46 6.65 3.77 -2.50
N PHE A 47 7.05 4.64 -3.40
CA PHE A 47 6.37 5.91 -3.66
C PHE A 47 6.44 6.27 -5.16
N ILE A 48 5.29 6.68 -5.71
CA ILE A 48 5.19 7.35 -7.02
C ILE A 48 4.37 8.61 -6.78
N ASP A 49 4.95 9.77 -7.06
CA ASP A 49 4.25 11.05 -6.90
C ASP A 49 3.10 11.22 -7.90
N ALA A 50 2.16 12.10 -7.56
CA ALA A 50 0.94 12.29 -8.36
C ALA A 50 1.22 12.83 -9.78
N TYR A 51 2.24 13.69 -9.94
CA TYR A 51 2.61 14.22 -11.24
C TYR A 51 3.12 13.10 -12.17
N THR A 52 4.01 12.27 -11.66
CA THR A 52 4.58 11.13 -12.39
C THR A 52 3.51 10.08 -12.71
N LEU A 53 2.65 9.75 -11.75
CA LEU A 53 1.56 8.79 -11.95
C LEU A 53 0.55 9.30 -13.00
N GLY A 54 0.18 10.60 -12.94
CA GLY A 54 -0.70 11.23 -13.94
C GLY A 54 -0.09 11.18 -15.34
N TYR A 55 1.19 11.48 -15.48
CA TYR A 55 1.90 11.37 -16.77
C TYR A 55 1.92 9.94 -17.32
N MET A 56 2.16 8.95 -16.47
CA MET A 56 2.13 7.53 -16.88
C MET A 56 0.73 7.09 -17.31
N TYR A 57 -0.31 7.59 -16.65
CA TYR A 57 -1.68 7.34 -17.07
C TYR A 57 -1.97 7.97 -18.45
N ASP A 58 -1.70 9.27 -18.59
CA ASP A 58 -2.03 10.02 -19.80
C ASP A 58 -1.29 9.52 -21.05
N LYS A 59 -0.02 9.16 -20.91
CA LYS A 59 0.83 8.76 -22.02
C LYS A 59 0.85 7.25 -22.29
N TYR A 60 0.84 6.43 -21.26
CA TYR A 60 1.06 4.98 -21.37
C TYR A 60 -0.15 4.13 -21.00
N GLY A 61 -1.23 4.75 -20.49
CA GLY A 61 -2.46 4.05 -20.17
C GLY A 61 -2.35 3.11 -18.96
N ILE A 62 -1.52 3.45 -17.95
CA ILE A 62 -1.41 2.67 -16.72
C ILE A 62 -2.78 2.57 -16.05
N VAL A 63 -3.17 1.36 -15.65
CA VAL A 63 -4.49 1.08 -15.07
C VAL A 63 -4.47 0.84 -13.57
N ALA A 64 -3.31 0.59 -12.99
CA ALA A 64 -3.14 0.38 -11.54
C ALA A 64 -1.74 0.75 -11.07
N SER A 65 -1.63 1.13 -9.81
CA SER A 65 -0.36 1.41 -9.14
C SER A 65 -0.39 0.89 -7.70
N CYS A 66 0.76 0.90 -7.03
CA CYS A 66 0.84 0.66 -5.60
C CYS A 66 1.82 1.63 -4.94
N ASN A 67 1.55 1.94 -3.66
CA ASN A 67 2.42 2.70 -2.77
C ASN A 67 2.62 1.93 -1.47
N CYS A 68 3.78 2.16 -0.83
CA CYS A 68 4.09 1.51 0.43
C CYS A 68 3.10 1.90 1.54
N LYS A 69 2.93 1.00 2.50
CA LYS A 69 2.25 1.24 3.78
C LYS A 69 2.82 2.44 4.51
N ASP A 70 2.06 2.93 5.50
CA ASP A 70 2.60 3.94 6.41
C ASP A 70 3.82 3.42 7.15
N GLN A 71 4.88 4.22 7.15
CA GLN A 71 6.12 3.97 7.86
C GLN A 71 6.83 5.28 8.19
N ILE A 72 7.56 5.32 9.30
CA ILE A 72 8.29 6.50 9.79
C ILE A 72 9.75 6.13 9.97
N GLY A 73 10.66 6.91 9.33
CA GLY A 73 12.10 6.78 9.50
C GLY A 73 12.71 5.49 8.97
N THR A 74 12.01 4.73 8.13
CA THR A 74 12.57 3.55 7.48
C THR A 74 13.51 3.99 6.38
N ASP A 75 14.71 3.46 6.37
CA ASP A 75 15.71 3.77 5.34
C ASP A 75 15.93 5.28 5.13
N GLY A 76 15.71 6.07 6.20
CA GLY A 76 15.90 7.53 6.16
C GLY A 76 14.71 8.34 5.65
N TYR A 77 13.57 7.73 5.33
CA TYR A 77 12.39 8.44 4.83
C TYR A 77 11.10 8.09 5.61
N THR A 78 10.08 8.93 5.44
CA THR A 78 8.73 8.73 6.00
C THR A 78 7.71 8.73 4.87
N LEU A 79 6.84 7.72 4.86
CA LEU A 79 5.68 7.62 3.98
C LEU A 79 4.41 7.56 4.85
N TRP A 80 3.50 8.51 4.66
CA TRP A 80 2.31 8.63 5.51
C TRP A 80 1.11 9.16 4.73
N GLY A 81 -0.03 8.49 4.86
CA GLY A 81 -1.28 8.91 4.23
C GLY A 81 -1.98 7.81 3.44
N GLY A 82 -3.08 8.19 2.78
CA GLY A 82 -3.92 7.26 2.04
C GLY A 82 -4.71 6.29 2.92
N TYR A 83 -5.32 5.29 2.32
CA TYR A 83 -6.08 4.26 3.02
C TYR A 83 -5.16 3.29 3.76
N TRP A 84 -5.49 2.95 4.98
CA TRP A 84 -4.77 1.91 5.70
C TRP A 84 -5.06 0.54 5.07
N ASN A 85 -4.01 -0.13 4.57
CA ASN A 85 -4.04 -1.47 3.96
C ASN A 85 -5.08 -1.69 2.85
N GLN A 86 -5.58 -0.63 2.20
CA GLN A 86 -6.61 -0.74 1.18
C GLN A 86 -6.24 0.08 -0.07
N ALA A 87 -7.11 0.07 -1.08
CA ALA A 87 -6.91 0.79 -2.33
C ALA A 87 -7.80 2.03 -2.42
N TYR A 88 -7.33 3.03 -3.17
CA TYR A 88 -8.03 4.29 -3.39
C TYR A 88 -7.57 4.97 -4.70
N TYR A 89 -8.38 5.89 -5.22
CA TYR A 89 -7.92 6.82 -6.27
C TYR A 89 -7.22 8.01 -5.61
N PRO A 90 -5.95 8.29 -5.97
CA PRO A 90 -5.22 9.44 -5.44
C PRO A 90 -5.69 10.74 -6.06
N SER A 91 -5.48 11.84 -5.35
CA SER A 91 -5.69 13.17 -5.90
C SER A 91 -4.67 13.46 -7.01
N ARG A 92 -5.04 14.38 -7.92
CA ARG A 92 -4.16 14.81 -9.02
C ARG A 92 -2.89 15.52 -8.57
N VAL A 93 -2.84 15.95 -7.30
CA VAL A 93 -1.73 16.76 -6.77
C VAL A 93 -1.01 16.12 -5.59
N ASN A 94 -1.51 14.97 -5.10
CA ASN A 94 -0.91 14.25 -3.97
C ASN A 94 -1.24 12.77 -4.00
N ALA A 95 -0.24 11.93 -4.19
CA ALA A 95 -0.42 10.48 -4.30
C ALA A 95 -0.88 9.79 -2.99
N TYR A 96 -0.64 10.40 -1.83
CA TYR A 96 -1.11 9.91 -0.54
C TYR A 96 -2.42 10.55 -0.06
N MET A 97 -3.04 11.40 -0.88
CA MET A 97 -4.31 12.02 -0.58
C MET A 97 -5.40 11.40 -1.46
N PRO A 98 -6.36 10.66 -0.90
CA PRO A 98 -7.52 10.18 -1.64
C PRO A 98 -8.30 11.35 -2.24
N ALA A 99 -8.73 11.21 -3.49
CA ALA A 99 -9.59 12.19 -4.12
C ALA A 99 -11.02 12.07 -3.60
N GLN A 100 -11.67 13.23 -3.35
CA GLN A 100 -13.07 13.29 -2.93
C GLN A 100 -14.04 13.21 -4.11
N THR A 101 -13.62 13.66 -5.29
CA THR A 101 -14.46 13.73 -6.49
C THR A 101 -13.81 13.00 -7.66
N ARG A 102 -14.63 12.66 -8.67
CA ARG A 102 -14.14 12.01 -9.89
C ARG A 102 -13.22 12.92 -10.70
N GLU A 103 -13.47 14.20 -10.70
CA GLU A 103 -12.66 15.21 -11.42
C GLU A 103 -11.30 15.43 -10.74
N GLY A 104 -11.28 15.31 -9.40
CA GLY A 104 -10.08 15.48 -8.60
C GLY A 104 -9.15 14.27 -8.58
N GLN A 105 -9.60 13.12 -9.09
CA GLN A 105 -8.80 11.89 -9.03
C GLN A 105 -7.90 11.68 -10.26
N ILE A 106 -6.76 11.04 -10.06
CA ILE A 106 -6.07 10.29 -11.11
C ILE A 106 -6.83 8.96 -11.22
N PRO A 107 -7.35 8.57 -12.43
CA PRO A 107 -8.18 7.36 -12.55
C PRO A 107 -7.34 6.07 -12.60
N VAL A 108 -6.32 6.01 -11.73
CA VAL A 108 -5.43 4.87 -11.49
C VAL A 108 -5.53 4.52 -10.01
N PRO A 109 -6.20 3.43 -9.63
CA PRO A 109 -6.25 3.03 -8.24
C PRO A 109 -4.86 2.68 -7.72
N VAL A 110 -4.55 3.17 -6.53
CA VAL A 110 -3.31 2.90 -5.80
C VAL A 110 -3.61 1.89 -4.71
N PHE A 111 -3.00 0.72 -4.80
CA PHE A 111 -3.11 -0.36 -3.83
C PHE A 111 -2.00 -0.24 -2.79
N ARG A 112 -2.36 -0.12 -1.51
CA ARG A 112 -1.35 -0.04 -0.44
C ARG A 112 -0.67 -1.39 -0.28
N MET A 113 0.63 -1.42 -0.33
CA MET A 113 1.43 -2.59 -0.07
C MET A 113 2.12 -2.41 1.29
N LEU A 114 2.45 -3.34 1.90
CA LEU A 114 2.83 -4.69 2.08
C LEU A 114 2.06 -5.31 3.27
N GLY A 115 0.82 -4.95 3.50
CA GLY A 115 -0.02 -5.54 4.53
C GLY A 115 0.47 -5.26 5.96
N SER A 116 0.32 -4.01 6.43
CA SER A 116 0.67 -3.64 7.81
C SER A 116 -0.20 -4.36 8.83
N ASP A 117 0.39 -4.76 9.95
CA ASP A 117 -0.32 -5.24 11.13
C ASP A 117 -1.36 -4.20 11.59
N PRO A 118 -2.66 -4.53 11.60
CA PRO A 118 -3.69 -3.55 11.94
C PRO A 118 -3.71 -3.15 13.42
N ILE A 119 -3.09 -3.94 14.31
CA ILE A 119 -3.06 -3.68 15.75
C ILE A 119 -1.78 -2.96 16.15
N TYR A 120 -0.61 -3.48 15.77
CA TYR A 120 0.67 -3.07 16.36
C TYR A 120 1.53 -2.19 15.47
N GLN A 121 1.38 -2.23 14.13
CA GLN A 121 2.25 -1.43 13.27
C GLN A 121 2.09 0.08 13.50
N TYR A 122 0.90 0.57 13.79
CA TYR A 122 0.68 1.99 14.06
C TYR A 122 1.48 2.48 15.28
N ASP A 123 1.40 1.78 16.40
CA ASP A 123 2.14 2.12 17.61
C ASP A 123 3.65 2.06 17.38
N ASN A 124 4.09 1.11 16.57
CA ASN A 124 5.49 0.94 16.19
C ASN A 124 6.00 2.09 15.30
N CYS A 125 5.14 2.66 14.44
CA CYS A 125 5.48 3.83 13.63
C CYS A 125 5.55 5.13 14.46
N VAL A 126 4.56 5.38 15.31
CA VAL A 126 4.37 6.68 15.97
C VAL A 126 5.02 6.72 17.35
N GLY A 127 5.04 5.60 18.06
CA GLY A 127 5.55 5.51 19.44
C GLY A 127 6.97 4.99 19.55
N GLY A 128 7.60 4.55 18.47
CA GLY A 128 8.93 3.93 18.47
C GLY A 128 10.05 4.91 18.15
N ALA A 129 11.17 4.78 18.84
CA ALA A 129 12.40 5.55 18.53
C ALA A 129 13.07 5.06 17.24
N LEU A 130 12.89 3.80 16.90
CA LEU A 130 13.36 3.17 15.66
C LEU A 130 12.19 2.41 15.08
N GLN A 131 12.00 2.54 13.78
CA GLN A 131 10.95 1.85 13.10
C GLN A 131 11.21 0.34 13.06
N GLY A 132 10.34 -0.41 13.70
CA GLY A 132 10.17 -1.83 13.44
C GLY A 132 9.07 -2.03 12.40
N VAL A 133 9.25 -2.97 11.50
CA VAL A 133 8.24 -3.31 10.51
C VAL A 133 7.49 -4.56 10.96
N ILE A 134 6.17 -4.43 11.13
CA ILE A 134 5.26 -5.54 11.40
C ILE A 134 4.28 -5.64 10.24
N SER A 135 4.58 -6.50 9.29
CA SER A 135 3.83 -6.58 8.02
C SER A 135 3.87 -7.98 7.42
N LEU A 136 3.16 -8.16 6.30
CA LEU A 136 3.12 -9.43 5.56
C LEU A 136 4.43 -9.73 4.80
N GLU A 137 5.43 -8.88 4.88
CA GLU A 137 6.72 -9.10 4.23
C GLU A 137 7.38 -10.38 4.76
N PRO A 138 7.68 -11.36 3.89
CA PRO A 138 8.12 -12.70 4.31
C PRO A 138 9.48 -12.74 5.02
N VAL A 139 10.27 -11.67 4.93
CA VAL A 139 11.60 -11.57 5.57
C VAL A 139 11.53 -11.32 7.07
N TYR A 140 10.41 -10.84 7.61
CA TYR A 140 10.28 -10.53 9.03
C TYR A 140 9.79 -11.73 9.83
N GLY A 141 10.69 -12.33 10.62
CA GLY A 141 10.46 -13.59 11.33
C GLY A 141 9.38 -13.57 12.43
N ASP A 142 9.00 -12.41 12.92
CA ASP A 142 7.95 -12.20 13.94
C ASP A 142 6.60 -11.75 13.34
N SER A 143 6.53 -11.56 12.02
CA SER A 143 5.31 -11.21 11.30
C SER A 143 5.15 -12.03 10.01
N GLY A 144 5.43 -11.51 8.83
CA GLY A 144 5.23 -12.20 7.55
C GLY A 144 6.01 -13.50 7.38
N GLY A 145 7.08 -13.72 8.15
CA GLY A 145 7.83 -14.97 8.27
C GLY A 145 7.36 -15.89 9.41
N SER A 146 6.30 -15.52 10.14
CA SER A 146 5.72 -16.30 11.25
C SER A 146 4.39 -16.91 10.85
N ARG A 147 4.26 -18.24 10.94
CA ARG A 147 3.00 -18.93 10.64
C ARG A 147 1.83 -18.42 11.49
N GLN A 148 2.05 -18.25 12.80
CA GLN A 148 1.01 -17.78 13.72
C GLN A 148 0.48 -16.41 13.32
N TRP A 149 1.40 -15.47 13.02
CA TRP A 149 1.03 -14.12 12.61
C TRP A 149 0.34 -14.13 11.23
N VAL A 150 0.87 -14.87 10.25
CA VAL A 150 0.32 -14.93 8.89
C VAL A 150 -1.09 -15.51 8.89
N GLU A 151 -1.35 -16.59 9.64
CA GLU A 151 -2.68 -17.19 9.76
C GLU A 151 -3.67 -16.23 10.42
N TRP A 152 -3.26 -15.50 11.46
CA TRP A 152 -4.06 -14.46 12.08
C TRP A 152 -4.32 -13.29 11.12
N PHE A 153 -3.28 -12.80 10.44
CA PHE A 153 -3.41 -11.70 9.49
C PHE A 153 -4.36 -12.05 8.34
N PHE A 154 -4.24 -13.25 7.78
CA PHE A 154 -5.15 -13.69 6.71
C PHE A 154 -6.60 -13.85 7.19
N ARG A 155 -6.84 -14.27 8.43
CA ARG A 155 -8.18 -14.23 9.01
C ARG A 155 -8.71 -12.80 9.07
N SER A 156 -7.93 -11.89 9.60
CA SER A 156 -8.31 -10.48 9.71
C SER A 156 -8.61 -9.84 8.34
N MET A 157 -7.88 -10.24 7.29
CA MET A 157 -8.08 -9.70 5.94
C MET A 157 -9.22 -10.37 5.17
N PHE A 158 -9.50 -11.65 5.38
CA PHE A 158 -10.39 -12.41 4.52
C PHE A 158 -11.67 -12.92 5.20
N GLU A 159 -11.71 -12.97 6.52
CA GLU A 159 -12.83 -13.56 7.27
C GLU A 159 -13.55 -12.53 8.18
N GLU A 160 -12.83 -11.52 8.65
CA GLU A 160 -13.41 -10.48 9.50
C GLU A 160 -14.27 -9.49 8.69
N PRO A 161 -15.23 -8.79 9.34
CA PRO A 161 -16.09 -7.83 8.64
C PRO A 161 -15.29 -6.75 7.90
N CYS A 162 -15.65 -6.49 6.66
CA CYS A 162 -15.11 -5.42 5.85
C CYS A 162 -16.21 -4.60 5.18
N LEU A 163 -15.83 -3.43 4.63
CA LEU A 163 -16.69 -2.61 3.76
C LEU A 163 -16.15 -2.67 2.34
N ALA A 164 -17.07 -2.63 1.36
CA ALA A 164 -16.80 -2.68 -0.07
C ALA A 164 -15.98 -3.88 -0.53
N PHE A 165 -14.75 -4.03 -0.06
CA PHE A 165 -13.85 -5.15 -0.37
C PHE A 165 -12.76 -5.29 0.69
N ALA A 166 -12.10 -6.45 0.71
CA ALA A 166 -10.85 -6.69 1.41
C ALA A 166 -9.74 -6.93 0.40
N TYR A 167 -8.54 -6.49 0.74
CA TYR A 167 -7.35 -6.59 -0.11
C TYR A 167 -6.09 -6.74 0.75
N THR A 168 -5.17 -7.56 0.27
CA THR A 168 -3.78 -7.53 0.73
C THR A 168 -2.84 -7.91 -0.41
N GLN A 169 -1.60 -7.43 -0.34
CA GLN A 169 -0.53 -7.82 -1.25
C GLN A 169 0.38 -8.81 -0.54
N ALA A 170 0.59 -9.97 -1.15
CA ALA A 170 1.64 -10.91 -0.75
C ALA A 170 2.85 -10.74 -1.66
N GLY A 171 4.03 -10.61 -1.09
CA GLY A 171 5.27 -10.42 -1.83
C GLY A 171 6.31 -9.66 -1.05
N GLN A 172 7.44 -9.46 -1.70
CA GLN A 172 8.61 -8.76 -1.19
C GLN A 172 9.40 -8.17 -2.35
N GLU A 173 10.19 -7.16 -2.09
CA GLU A 173 11.21 -6.72 -3.03
C GLU A 173 12.33 -7.76 -3.13
N ASN A 174 12.87 -7.96 -4.32
CA ASN A 174 13.87 -8.99 -4.58
C ASN A 174 15.27 -8.64 -4.06
N SER A 175 15.50 -7.43 -3.59
CA SER A 175 16.77 -7.00 -2.96
C SER A 175 17.13 -7.84 -1.73
N PHE A 176 16.15 -8.41 -1.03
CA PHE A 176 16.37 -9.31 0.11
C PHE A 176 16.88 -10.70 -0.27
N THR A 177 16.88 -11.06 -1.54
CA THR A 177 17.24 -12.38 -2.07
C THR A 177 16.33 -13.53 -1.64
N TRP A 178 16.37 -14.63 -2.38
CA TRP A 178 15.53 -15.80 -2.10
C TRP A 178 15.76 -16.40 -0.71
N GLY A 179 17.03 -16.53 -0.30
CA GLY A 179 17.37 -17.14 0.99
C GLY A 179 16.75 -16.45 2.21
N SER A 180 16.51 -15.12 2.13
CA SER A 180 15.85 -14.38 3.20
C SER A 180 14.32 -14.49 3.15
N MET A 181 13.73 -14.69 1.97
CA MET A 181 12.30 -14.70 1.74
C MET A 181 11.67 -16.10 1.79
N GLU A 182 12.43 -17.13 1.45
CA GLU A 182 11.96 -18.50 1.23
C GLU A 182 11.07 -19.01 2.36
N LYS A 183 11.56 -18.93 3.61
CA LYS A 183 10.82 -19.41 4.78
C LYS A 183 9.43 -18.75 4.92
N GLY A 184 9.34 -17.46 4.72
CA GLY A 184 8.07 -16.74 4.82
C GLY A 184 7.15 -17.05 3.65
N LEU A 185 7.68 -17.16 2.44
CA LEU A 185 6.91 -17.53 1.25
C LEU A 185 6.39 -18.97 1.31
N ASP A 186 7.16 -19.90 1.87
CA ASP A 186 6.73 -21.29 2.12
C ASP A 186 5.57 -21.38 3.13
N ILE A 187 5.39 -20.37 3.97
CA ILE A 187 4.22 -20.25 4.84
C ILE A 187 3.04 -19.63 4.07
N GLN A 188 3.27 -18.49 3.41
CA GLN A 188 2.21 -17.66 2.84
C GLN A 188 1.59 -18.28 1.59
N ILE A 189 2.40 -18.78 0.66
CA ILE A 189 1.93 -19.28 -0.64
C ILE A 189 0.99 -20.49 -0.49
N PRO A 190 1.29 -21.52 0.31
CA PRO A 190 0.37 -22.63 0.51
C PRO A 190 -0.95 -22.22 1.15
N LEU A 191 -0.94 -21.26 2.11
CA LEU A 191 -2.15 -20.75 2.75
C LEU A 191 -3.04 -20.00 1.75
N LEU A 192 -2.45 -19.13 0.92
CA LEU A 192 -3.17 -18.42 -0.14
C LEU A 192 -3.70 -19.37 -1.21
N ALA A 193 -2.87 -20.32 -1.67
CA ALA A 193 -3.26 -21.33 -2.67
C ALA A 193 -4.42 -22.21 -2.19
N ASN A 194 -4.45 -22.56 -0.89
CA ASN A 194 -5.56 -23.31 -0.32
C ASN A 194 -6.87 -22.51 -0.35
N ARG A 195 -6.84 -21.23 0.08
CA ARG A 195 -7.99 -20.34 0.04
C ARG A 195 -8.48 -20.07 -1.38
N PHE A 196 -7.55 -19.87 -2.31
CA PHE A 196 -7.87 -19.71 -3.74
C PHE A 196 -8.60 -20.94 -4.30
N ARG A 197 -8.09 -22.16 -4.02
CA ARG A 197 -8.73 -23.40 -4.47
C ARG A 197 -10.12 -23.64 -3.91
N LYS A 198 -10.39 -23.12 -2.70
CA LYS A 198 -11.73 -23.15 -2.08
C LYS A 198 -12.67 -22.04 -2.58
N GLY A 199 -12.16 -21.10 -3.41
CA GLY A 199 -12.94 -19.96 -3.89
C GLY A 199 -13.20 -18.86 -2.82
N GLU A 200 -12.43 -18.89 -1.73
CA GLU A 200 -12.53 -17.90 -0.63
C GLU A 200 -11.89 -16.55 -1.01
N ILE A 201 -10.89 -16.59 -1.88
CA ILE A 201 -10.16 -15.42 -2.37
C ILE A 201 -9.90 -15.50 -3.87
N ARG A 202 -9.63 -14.36 -4.48
CA ARG A 202 -9.02 -14.26 -5.82
C ARG A 202 -7.55 -13.90 -5.68
N VAL A 203 -6.69 -14.52 -6.48
CA VAL A 203 -5.27 -14.15 -6.60
C VAL A 203 -5.08 -13.55 -7.98
N GLU A 204 -4.71 -12.29 -8.03
CA GLU A 204 -4.68 -11.50 -9.26
C GLU A 204 -3.36 -10.73 -9.39
N THR A 205 -3.03 -10.36 -10.62
CA THR A 205 -2.00 -9.35 -10.89
C THR A 205 -2.52 -7.96 -10.54
N LEU A 206 -1.63 -7.02 -10.27
CA LEU A 206 -1.99 -5.63 -9.99
C LEU A 206 -2.84 -5.02 -11.12
N THR A 207 -2.52 -5.33 -12.39
CA THR A 207 -3.34 -4.91 -13.55
C THR A 207 -4.78 -5.38 -13.41
N ARG A 208 -4.98 -6.66 -13.12
CA ARG A 208 -6.33 -7.24 -13.03
C ARG A 208 -7.14 -6.66 -11.88
N SER A 209 -6.50 -6.48 -10.73
CA SER A 209 -7.12 -5.81 -9.58
C SER A 209 -7.48 -4.35 -9.90
N GLY A 210 -6.63 -3.64 -10.65
CA GLY A 210 -6.90 -2.27 -11.09
C GLY A 210 -8.08 -2.16 -12.05
N GLU A 211 -8.16 -3.06 -13.04
CA GLU A 211 -9.30 -3.14 -13.96
C GLU A 211 -10.59 -3.39 -13.18
N TRP A 212 -10.61 -4.40 -12.29
CA TRP A 212 -11.74 -4.71 -11.43
C TRP A 212 -12.16 -3.51 -10.56
N PHE A 213 -11.19 -2.81 -9.96
CA PHE A 213 -11.49 -1.65 -9.12
C PHE A 213 -12.17 -0.54 -9.93
N ARG A 214 -11.66 -0.25 -11.12
CA ARG A 214 -12.22 0.78 -12.02
C ARG A 214 -13.61 0.43 -12.55
N GLU A 215 -13.89 -0.85 -12.80
CA GLU A 215 -15.21 -1.35 -13.24
C GLU A 215 -16.26 -1.23 -12.13
N ASN A 216 -15.88 -1.44 -10.87
CA ASN A 216 -16.81 -1.49 -9.74
C ASN A 216 -16.96 -0.17 -8.99
N PHE A 217 -15.95 0.70 -9.01
CA PHE A 217 -15.94 1.93 -8.23
C PHE A 217 -15.57 3.14 -9.08
N PRO A 218 -16.54 4.01 -9.41
CA PRO A 218 -16.24 5.25 -10.17
C PRO A 218 -15.48 6.30 -9.34
N VAL A 219 -15.55 6.19 -8.01
CA VAL A 219 -14.82 6.96 -7.00
C VAL A 219 -14.41 6.01 -5.88
N THR A 220 -13.43 6.41 -5.08
CA THR A 220 -12.96 5.60 -3.96
C THR A 220 -14.10 5.25 -2.99
N PRO A 221 -14.41 3.96 -2.77
CA PRO A 221 -15.42 3.54 -1.81
C PRO A 221 -14.90 3.62 -0.37
N PRO A 222 -15.76 3.69 0.65
CA PRO A 222 -15.33 3.45 2.03
C PRO A 222 -14.90 2.00 2.22
N THR A 223 -13.83 1.77 2.98
CA THR A 223 -13.35 0.45 3.34
C THR A 223 -13.14 0.31 4.84
N ALA A 224 -13.11 -0.92 5.34
CA ALA A 224 -12.72 -1.20 6.71
C ALA A 224 -11.77 -2.40 6.76
N VAL A 225 -10.78 -2.31 7.65
CA VAL A 225 -9.92 -3.42 8.05
C VAL A 225 -10.19 -3.69 9.52
N THR A 226 -10.63 -4.90 9.82
CA THR A 226 -11.06 -5.30 11.17
C THR A 226 -10.18 -6.42 11.68
N ALA A 227 -9.74 -6.34 12.93
CA ALA A 227 -9.09 -7.43 13.64
C ALA A 227 -9.73 -7.58 15.02
N LEU A 228 -10.55 -8.62 15.19
CA LEU A 228 -11.30 -8.90 16.41
C LEU A 228 -10.58 -9.87 17.36
N THR A 229 -9.45 -10.40 16.93
CA THR A 229 -8.57 -11.25 17.74
C THR A 229 -7.15 -10.66 17.74
N ASP A 230 -6.38 -11.01 18.76
CA ASP A 230 -5.02 -10.52 18.97
C ASP A 230 -4.05 -11.71 19.04
N TYR A 231 -3.12 -11.76 18.09
CA TYR A 231 -2.12 -12.85 18.04
C TYR A 231 -1.12 -12.81 19.22
N ARG A 232 -1.03 -11.67 19.92
CA ARG A 232 -0.20 -11.53 21.14
C ARG A 232 -0.97 -11.79 22.44
N GLU A 233 -2.24 -12.20 22.32
CA GLU A 233 -3.11 -12.54 23.47
C GLU A 233 -3.26 -11.40 24.52
N LYS A 234 -3.18 -10.13 24.07
CA LYS A 234 -3.38 -8.95 24.94
C LYS A 234 -4.80 -8.39 24.88
N ASP A 235 -5.74 -9.13 24.31
CA ASP A 235 -7.15 -8.75 24.11
C ASP A 235 -7.34 -7.39 23.41
N ARG A 236 -6.46 -7.05 22.48
CA ARG A 236 -6.60 -5.88 21.61
C ARG A 236 -7.49 -6.22 20.42
N LYS A 237 -8.37 -5.28 20.06
CA LYS A 237 -9.23 -5.37 18.87
C LYS A 237 -9.18 -4.03 18.16
N THR A 238 -9.28 -4.03 16.84
CA THR A 238 -9.19 -2.77 16.09
C THR A 238 -10.08 -2.77 14.86
N VAL A 239 -10.51 -1.56 14.50
CA VAL A 239 -11.15 -1.25 13.23
C VAL A 239 -10.45 -0.04 12.63
N TRP A 240 -9.93 -0.19 11.41
CA TRP A 240 -9.51 0.89 10.55
C TRP A 240 -10.63 1.20 9.57
N TYR A 241 -11.22 2.37 9.70
CA TYR A 241 -12.20 2.88 8.75
C TYR A 241 -11.51 3.87 7.81
N ASN A 242 -11.71 3.70 6.50
CA ASN A 242 -11.22 4.59 5.46
C ASN A 242 -12.38 5.11 4.62
N SER A 243 -12.36 6.41 4.35
CA SER A 243 -13.27 7.07 3.42
C SER A 243 -12.50 8.09 2.58
N ARG A 244 -13.14 8.67 1.56
CA ARG A 244 -12.54 9.74 0.75
C ARG A 244 -12.22 11.02 1.54
N TYR A 245 -12.77 11.18 2.74
CA TYR A 245 -12.68 12.39 3.53
C TYR A 245 -11.77 12.26 4.74
N TYR A 246 -11.65 11.05 5.28
CA TYR A 246 -10.79 10.76 6.41
C TYR A 246 -10.57 9.26 6.56
N ARG A 247 -9.54 8.92 7.27
CA ARG A 247 -9.41 7.61 7.90
C ARG A 247 -9.44 7.77 9.41
N THR A 248 -9.85 6.73 10.12
CA THR A 248 -9.75 6.66 11.57
C THR A 248 -9.45 5.24 12.02
N ASN A 249 -8.77 5.14 13.16
CA ASN A 249 -8.54 3.89 13.83
C ASN A 249 -9.20 3.87 15.20
N LEU A 250 -10.03 2.86 15.43
CA LEU A 250 -10.64 2.54 16.71
C LEU A 250 -9.90 1.33 17.31
N LEU A 251 -9.42 1.46 18.54
CA LEU A 251 -8.72 0.42 19.27
C LEU A 251 -9.43 0.13 20.59
N TRP A 252 -9.74 -1.13 20.84
CA TRP A 252 -10.18 -1.61 22.14
C TRP A 252 -9.00 -2.27 22.84
N GLU A 253 -8.72 -1.84 24.07
CA GLU A 253 -7.65 -2.33 24.92
C GLU A 253 -7.99 -2.12 26.40
N GLY A 254 -7.81 -3.14 27.23
CA GLY A 254 -8.04 -3.06 28.67
C GLY A 254 -9.44 -2.60 29.07
N GLY A 255 -10.48 -2.94 28.28
CA GLY A 255 -11.85 -2.52 28.52
C GLY A 255 -12.18 -1.08 28.07
N ALA A 256 -11.22 -0.34 27.51
CA ALA A 256 -11.39 1.01 26.98
C ALA A 256 -11.46 1.03 25.45
N LEU A 257 -12.17 2.01 24.90
CA LEU A 257 -12.17 2.35 23.47
C LEU A 257 -11.31 3.60 23.27
N CYS A 258 -10.32 3.51 22.40
CA CYS A 258 -9.47 4.62 22.02
C CYS A 258 -9.64 4.95 20.53
N ILE A 259 -9.70 6.25 20.19
CA ILE A 259 -9.50 6.73 18.82
C ILE A 259 -7.99 7.00 18.68
N ARG A 260 -7.29 6.13 17.94
CA ARG A 260 -5.84 6.13 17.87
C ARG A 260 -5.31 6.94 16.68
N ASP A 261 -6.07 7.00 15.59
CA ASP A 261 -5.74 7.75 14.38
C ASP A 261 -6.96 8.51 13.88
N ILE A 262 -6.77 9.78 13.50
CA ILE A 262 -7.70 10.55 12.68
C ILE A 262 -6.86 11.31 11.67
N HIS A 263 -6.96 10.91 10.40
CA HIS A 263 -6.27 11.58 9.31
C HIS A 263 -7.29 12.12 8.31
N MET A 264 -7.42 13.46 8.26
CA MET A 264 -8.31 14.14 7.34
C MET A 264 -7.68 14.23 5.95
N PHE A 265 -8.49 14.07 4.92
CA PHE A 265 -8.07 14.16 3.52
C PHE A 265 -8.63 15.40 2.84
N ASP A 266 -7.78 16.12 2.13
CA ASP A 266 -8.17 17.20 1.21
C ASP A 266 -7.47 16.99 -0.13
N GLN A 267 -8.26 16.69 -1.17
CA GLN A 267 -7.73 16.46 -2.52
C GLN A 267 -6.97 17.65 -3.13
N ARG A 268 -7.10 18.85 -2.53
CA ARG A 268 -6.41 20.08 -2.96
C ARG A 268 -5.05 20.25 -2.29
N MET A 269 -4.77 19.45 -1.26
CA MET A 269 -3.49 19.50 -0.56
C MET A 269 -2.39 18.99 -1.46
N GLU A 270 -1.60 19.92 -2.00
CA GLU A 270 -0.51 19.61 -2.92
C GLU A 270 0.66 18.94 -2.18
N SER A 271 1.17 17.88 -2.76
CA SER A 271 2.42 17.26 -2.29
C SER A 271 3.62 18.13 -2.65
N ASP A 272 4.62 18.19 -1.77
CA ASP A 272 5.89 18.85 -2.04
C ASP A 272 6.59 18.34 -3.30
N TYR A 273 6.40 17.08 -3.64
CA TYR A 273 7.00 16.44 -4.83
C TYR A 273 6.25 16.70 -6.13
N TYR A 274 5.13 17.41 -6.09
CA TYR A 274 4.31 17.65 -7.26
C TYR A 274 4.96 18.64 -8.24
N ARG A 275 5.63 19.66 -7.73
CA ARG A 275 6.24 20.75 -8.52
C ARG A 275 7.75 20.89 -8.38
N LYS A 276 8.35 20.21 -7.46
CA LYS A 276 9.80 20.34 -7.18
C LYS A 276 10.60 19.26 -7.89
#